data_a074a3dd9711d405250610ef8a2e4f9d
#
_entry.id   a074a3dd9711d405250610ef8a2e4f9d
#
_cell.length_a   1.000
_cell.length_b   1.000
_cell.length_c   1.000
_cell.angle_alpha   90.00
_cell.angle_beta   90.00
_cell.angle_gamma   90.00
#
_symmetry.space_group_name_H-M   'P 1'
#
loop_
_entity.id
_entity.type
_entity.pdbx_description
1 polymer ?
#
loop_
_entity_poly.entity_id
_entity_poly.type
_entity_poly.pdbx_seq_one_letter_code
_entity_poly.pdbx_strand_id
1 'polypeptide(L)'
;MELDSNSNKSKLSLHFKFNMEKKSIKGTKTEQNLLASFAGESQARGRYTLFAKKAQEEGYEQIAAIFLETAAQELAHAEQFFARLEGGMVEITAAYPAGVVGDTKENLAAAAAGEREEWSELYTSFAQTAAEEGFPEIAALFRNVAKVEVMHEERYMTLLERLQSGTVFSQEEPIKWQCRYCGFVLESKSAPKKCPICGKDQAFFERKKNNL
;
A
#
# COMPACT_ATOMS: atom_id res chain seq x y z
N MET A 1 -29.20 22.50 73.03
CA MET A 1 -27.82 22.02 73.35
C MET A 1 -27.43 21.03 72.25
N GLU A 2 -26.92 21.56 71.20
CA GLU A 2 -26.55 20.79 70.05
C GLU A 2 -25.15 21.20 69.65
N LEU A 3 -24.30 20.19 69.52
CA LEU A 3 -22.91 20.40 69.13
C LEU A 3 -22.75 19.97 67.68
N ASP A 4 -22.54 20.95 66.85
CA ASP A 4 -22.13 20.78 65.44
C ASP A 4 -20.71 20.28 65.37
N SER A 5 -20.50 19.16 64.67
CA SER A 5 -19.19 18.67 64.26
C SER A 5 -19.07 18.70 62.73
N ASN A 6 -18.56 19.79 62.23
CA ASN A 6 -18.27 19.98 60.82
C ASN A 6 -16.89 19.45 60.51
N SER A 7 -16.79 18.27 59.90
CA SER A 7 -15.53 17.72 59.41
C SER A 7 -15.35 17.94 57.92
N ASN A 8 -14.66 18.99 57.63
CA ASN A 8 -14.25 19.40 56.27
C ASN A 8 -13.12 18.49 55.76
N LYS A 9 -13.46 17.44 54.98
CA LYS A 9 -12.47 16.62 54.29
C LYS A 9 -12.26 17.21 52.91
N SER A 10 -11.29 18.12 52.80
CA SER A 10 -10.75 18.57 51.51
C SER A 10 -10.10 17.43 50.77
N LYS A 11 -10.75 16.91 49.70
CA LYS A 11 -10.13 15.99 48.77
C LYS A 11 -9.19 16.79 47.85
N LEU A 12 -7.88 16.75 48.18
CA LEU A 12 -6.84 17.21 47.26
C LEU A 12 -6.74 16.17 46.14
N SER A 13 -7.40 16.43 45.02
CA SER A 13 -7.20 15.68 43.77
C SER A 13 -5.91 16.15 43.10
N LEU A 14 -4.80 15.44 43.35
CA LEU A 14 -3.56 15.62 42.58
C LEU A 14 -3.78 15.07 41.19
N HIS A 15 -4.16 15.93 40.25
CA HIS A 15 -4.06 15.63 38.83
C HIS A 15 -2.59 15.82 38.41
N PHE A 16 -1.82 14.77 38.48
CA PHE A 16 -0.53 14.70 37.78
C PHE A 16 -0.84 14.60 36.29
N LYS A 17 -0.96 15.74 35.60
CA LYS A 17 -0.82 15.77 34.15
C LYS A 17 0.66 15.55 33.85
N PHE A 18 1.02 14.32 33.54
CA PHE A 18 2.27 14.03 32.86
C PHE A 18 2.19 14.68 31.48
N ASN A 19 2.66 15.90 31.40
CA ASN A 19 2.90 16.57 30.11
C ASN A 19 4.23 15.98 29.60
N MET A 20 4.17 14.79 28.97
CA MET A 20 5.33 14.28 28.23
C MET A 20 5.46 15.21 27.00
N GLU A 21 6.42 16.10 27.02
CA GLU A 21 6.80 16.84 25.82
C GLU A 21 7.06 15.83 24.71
N LYS A 22 6.34 15.96 23.61
CA LYS A 22 6.51 15.07 22.46
C LYS A 22 7.93 15.22 21.94
N LYS A 23 8.72 14.17 21.99
CA LYS A 23 10.09 14.15 21.48
C LYS A 23 10.08 14.54 19.99
N SER A 24 10.89 15.54 19.61
CA SER A 24 11.04 15.93 18.21
C SER A 24 11.88 14.91 17.44
N ILE A 25 11.49 14.68 16.18
CA ILE A 25 12.26 13.84 15.25
C ILE A 25 13.35 14.60 14.53
N LYS A 26 13.39 15.94 14.66
CA LYS A 26 14.33 16.79 13.90
C LYS A 26 15.79 16.38 14.12
N GLY A 27 16.51 16.23 13.01
CA GLY A 27 17.92 15.84 13.01
C GLY A 27 18.18 14.36 13.31
N THR A 28 17.14 13.54 13.45
CA THR A 28 17.28 12.10 13.72
C THR A 28 17.35 11.28 12.44
N LYS A 29 17.81 10.02 12.55
CA LYS A 29 17.76 9.07 11.44
C LYS A 29 16.32 8.70 11.08
N THR A 30 15.42 8.69 12.05
CA THR A 30 13.98 8.49 11.83
C THR A 30 13.38 9.55 10.93
N GLU A 31 13.75 10.83 11.07
CA GLU A 31 13.30 11.89 10.17
C GLU A 31 13.76 11.64 8.72
N GLN A 32 15.03 11.26 8.53
CA GLN A 32 15.55 10.90 7.22
C GLN A 32 14.85 9.69 6.61
N ASN A 33 14.59 8.65 7.40
CA ASN A 33 13.88 7.46 6.98
C ASN A 33 12.43 7.76 6.58
N LEU A 34 11.72 8.62 7.32
CA LEU A 34 10.38 9.08 6.96
C LEU A 34 10.36 9.82 5.62
N LEU A 35 11.31 10.72 5.39
CA LEU A 35 11.39 11.46 4.14
C LEU A 35 11.80 10.55 2.96
N ALA A 36 12.73 9.61 3.18
CA ALA A 36 13.11 8.62 2.19
C ALA A 36 11.93 7.72 1.81
N SER A 37 11.11 7.30 2.80
CA SER A 37 9.90 6.52 2.55
C SER A 37 8.84 7.33 1.79
N PHE A 38 8.58 8.57 2.18
CA PHE A 38 7.68 9.47 1.42
C PHE A 38 8.09 9.59 -0.06
N ALA A 39 9.39 9.76 -0.33
CA ALA A 39 9.91 9.82 -1.69
C ALA A 39 9.79 8.47 -2.41
N GLY A 40 10.03 7.35 -1.71
CA GLY A 40 9.86 5.98 -2.20
C GLY A 40 8.45 5.70 -2.66
N GLU A 41 7.45 5.91 -1.79
CA GLU A 41 6.03 5.73 -2.11
C GLU A 41 5.58 6.65 -3.25
N SER A 42 6.05 7.90 -3.25
CA SER A 42 5.69 8.85 -4.30
C SER A 42 6.18 8.42 -5.68
N GLN A 43 7.40 7.88 -5.78
CA GLN A 43 7.92 7.35 -7.04
C GLN A 43 7.28 6.00 -7.42
N ALA A 44 6.98 5.11 -6.44
CA ALA A 44 6.27 3.85 -6.68
C ALA A 44 4.88 4.12 -7.28
N ARG A 45 4.11 5.05 -6.69
CA ARG A 45 2.85 5.55 -7.26
C ARG A 45 3.01 6.00 -8.72
N GLY A 46 4.06 6.77 -9.02
CA GLY A 46 4.35 7.23 -10.38
C GLY A 46 4.61 6.05 -11.33
N ARG A 47 5.47 5.13 -10.95
CA ARG A 47 5.79 3.93 -11.73
C ARG A 47 4.56 3.07 -11.99
N TYR A 48 3.75 2.77 -10.96
CA TYR A 48 2.55 1.94 -11.12
C TYR A 48 1.49 2.60 -12.02
N THR A 49 1.40 3.93 -12.02
CA THR A 49 0.55 4.65 -12.98
C THR A 49 1.03 4.45 -14.43
N LEU A 50 2.35 4.41 -14.66
CA LEU A 50 2.92 4.13 -15.98
C LEU A 50 2.73 2.66 -16.38
N PHE A 51 2.92 1.72 -15.45
CA PHE A 51 2.70 0.29 -15.67
C PHE A 51 1.23 -0.03 -15.98
N ALA A 52 0.29 0.67 -15.34
CA ALA A 52 -1.13 0.55 -15.64
C ALA A 52 -1.45 0.93 -17.09
N LYS A 53 -0.89 2.02 -17.61
CA LYS A 53 -1.06 2.42 -19.03
C LYS A 53 -0.57 1.32 -19.96
N LYS A 54 0.60 0.75 -19.67
CA LYS A 54 1.17 -0.34 -20.47
C LYS A 54 0.29 -1.58 -20.45
N ALA A 55 -0.24 -1.96 -19.30
CA ALA A 55 -1.15 -3.09 -19.17
C ALA A 55 -2.47 -2.86 -19.96
N GLN A 56 -2.99 -1.64 -20.01
CA GLN A 56 -4.14 -1.30 -20.86
C GLN A 56 -3.83 -1.43 -22.34
N GLU A 57 -2.69 -0.93 -22.78
CA GLU A 57 -2.23 -1.06 -24.18
C GLU A 57 -2.12 -2.53 -24.61
N GLU A 58 -1.72 -3.42 -23.69
CA GLU A 58 -1.59 -4.85 -23.94
C GLU A 58 -2.89 -5.64 -23.72
N GLY A 59 -3.99 -4.97 -23.34
CA GLY A 59 -5.30 -5.61 -23.17
C GLY A 59 -5.50 -6.32 -21.85
N TYR A 60 -4.89 -5.84 -20.78
CA TYR A 60 -5.01 -6.41 -19.42
C TYR A 60 -5.66 -5.41 -18.45
N GLU A 61 -6.95 -5.10 -18.67
CA GLU A 61 -7.69 -4.08 -17.90
C GLU A 61 -7.76 -4.39 -16.40
N GLN A 62 -7.79 -5.67 -15.99
CA GLN A 62 -7.72 -6.05 -14.58
C GLN A 62 -6.35 -5.70 -13.98
N ILE A 63 -5.27 -6.01 -14.68
CA ILE A 63 -3.91 -5.74 -14.22
C ILE A 63 -3.69 -4.23 -14.11
N ALA A 64 -4.14 -3.48 -15.11
CA ALA A 64 -4.09 -2.02 -15.09
C ALA A 64 -4.82 -1.43 -13.89
N ALA A 65 -6.03 -1.91 -13.60
CA ALA A 65 -6.79 -1.44 -12.46
C ALA A 65 -6.13 -1.78 -11.11
N ILE A 66 -5.45 -2.92 -11.01
CA ILE A 66 -4.71 -3.32 -9.81
C ILE A 66 -3.49 -2.42 -9.62
N PHE A 67 -2.74 -2.10 -10.68
CA PHE A 67 -1.67 -1.11 -10.59
C PHE A 67 -2.17 0.27 -10.13
N LEU A 68 -3.32 0.73 -10.64
CA LEU A 68 -3.90 2.02 -10.22
C LEU A 68 -4.41 1.99 -8.78
N GLU A 69 -4.99 0.88 -8.34
CA GLU A 69 -5.42 0.68 -6.95
C GLU A 69 -4.21 0.73 -6.02
N THR A 70 -3.14 -0.01 -6.33
CA THR A 70 -1.91 0.03 -5.54
C THR A 70 -1.29 1.44 -5.57
N ALA A 71 -1.21 2.09 -6.73
CA ALA A 71 -0.74 3.48 -6.81
C ALA A 71 -1.51 4.45 -5.89
N ALA A 72 -2.81 4.23 -5.68
CA ALA A 72 -3.59 5.01 -4.72
C ALA A 72 -3.27 4.65 -3.26
N GLN A 73 -2.92 3.39 -3.00
CA GLN A 73 -2.49 2.92 -1.68
C GLN A 73 -1.10 3.46 -1.31
N GLU A 74 -0.16 3.52 -2.29
CA GLU A 74 1.15 4.17 -2.07
C GLU A 74 1.03 5.67 -1.76
N LEU A 75 0.05 6.35 -2.37
CA LEU A 75 -0.25 7.73 -1.96
C LEU A 75 -0.67 7.79 -0.48
N ALA A 76 -1.51 6.87 -0.02
CA ALA A 76 -1.96 6.85 1.37
C ALA A 76 -0.79 6.56 2.33
N HIS A 77 0.15 5.68 1.97
CA HIS A 77 1.37 5.44 2.74
C HIS A 77 2.25 6.70 2.78
N ALA A 78 2.49 7.32 1.62
CA ALA A 78 3.24 8.58 1.51
C ALA A 78 2.66 9.67 2.42
N GLU A 79 1.34 9.84 2.43
CA GLU A 79 0.64 10.80 3.31
C GLU A 79 0.91 10.50 4.80
N GLN A 80 0.95 9.22 5.20
CA GLN A 80 1.24 8.85 6.56
C GLN A 80 2.68 9.13 6.97
N PHE A 81 3.65 8.91 6.10
CA PHE A 81 5.04 9.26 6.36
C PHE A 81 5.24 10.77 6.42
N PHE A 82 4.67 11.49 5.46
CA PHE A 82 4.76 12.96 5.41
C PHE A 82 4.12 13.65 6.61
N ALA A 83 2.97 13.17 7.08
CA ALA A 83 2.26 13.73 8.22
C ALA A 83 3.04 13.63 9.55
N ARG A 84 4.11 12.87 9.60
CA ARG A 84 4.96 12.73 10.78
C ARG A 84 6.21 13.59 10.74
N LEU A 85 6.49 14.24 9.60
CA LEU A 85 7.58 15.21 9.47
C LEU A 85 7.20 16.52 10.16
N GLU A 86 8.20 17.21 10.68
CA GLU A 86 8.03 18.46 11.45
C GLU A 86 8.39 19.71 10.66
N GLY A 87 8.46 19.59 9.33
CA GLY A 87 8.75 20.70 8.42
C GLY A 87 10.23 21.09 8.35
N GLY A 88 10.53 22.00 7.41
CA GLY A 88 11.89 22.42 7.09
C GLY A 88 12.45 21.69 5.87
N MET A 89 13.75 21.82 5.68
CA MET A 89 14.51 21.12 4.63
C MET A 89 15.35 20.02 5.28
N VAL A 90 15.22 18.79 4.77
CA VAL A 90 15.97 17.63 5.24
C VAL A 90 16.70 17.02 4.07
N GLU A 91 18.01 16.88 4.20
CA GLU A 91 18.83 16.21 3.19
C GLU A 91 18.80 14.70 3.40
N ILE A 92 18.52 13.96 2.32
CA ILE A 92 18.56 12.50 2.30
C ILE A 92 19.41 12.01 1.15
N THR A 93 20.01 10.82 1.32
CA THR A 93 20.60 10.03 0.24
C THR A 93 19.83 8.73 0.15
N ALA A 94 19.23 8.48 -1.01
CA ALA A 94 18.46 7.27 -1.27
C ALA A 94 18.61 6.86 -2.74
N ALA A 95 18.45 5.57 -3.03
CA ALA A 95 18.41 5.02 -4.37
C ALA A 95 16.98 4.54 -4.66
N TYR A 96 16.51 4.83 -5.86
CA TYR A 96 15.19 4.40 -6.33
C TYR A 96 15.29 3.81 -7.73
N PRO A 97 14.36 2.91 -8.14
CA PRO A 97 14.35 2.36 -9.49
C PRO A 97 14.29 3.48 -10.56
N ALA A 98 15.25 3.47 -11.49
CA ALA A 98 15.42 4.52 -12.52
C ALA A 98 14.69 4.25 -13.84
N GLY A 99 13.76 3.31 -13.90
CA GLY A 99 13.03 2.85 -15.09
C GLY A 99 13.52 1.45 -15.45
N VAL A 100 13.05 0.76 -16.50
CA VAL A 100 12.24 1.21 -17.65
C VAL A 100 10.77 0.78 -17.47
N VAL A 101 9.86 1.33 -18.33
CA VAL A 101 8.54 0.72 -18.52
C VAL A 101 8.70 -0.38 -19.56
N GLY A 102 8.69 -1.63 -19.11
CA GLY A 102 8.73 -2.83 -19.95
C GLY A 102 7.34 -3.29 -20.39
N ASP A 103 7.21 -4.55 -20.80
CA ASP A 103 5.90 -5.16 -20.99
C ASP A 103 5.20 -5.40 -19.65
N THR A 104 3.94 -5.81 -19.68
CA THR A 104 3.15 -6.02 -18.44
C THR A 104 3.78 -7.07 -17.52
N LYS A 105 4.40 -8.10 -18.08
CA LYS A 105 5.08 -9.16 -17.32
C LYS A 105 6.32 -8.63 -16.60
N GLU A 106 7.14 -7.85 -17.31
CA GLU A 106 8.36 -7.22 -16.76
C GLU A 106 7.98 -6.20 -15.68
N ASN A 107 6.93 -5.42 -15.90
CA ASN A 107 6.43 -4.44 -14.95
C ASN A 107 5.89 -5.08 -13.67
N LEU A 108 5.16 -6.20 -13.77
CA LEU A 108 4.69 -6.96 -12.60
C LEU A 108 5.86 -7.54 -11.79
N ALA A 109 6.87 -8.07 -12.48
CA ALA A 109 8.08 -8.59 -11.82
C ALA A 109 8.86 -7.48 -11.09
N ALA A 110 9.02 -6.32 -11.74
CA ALA A 110 9.69 -5.17 -11.16
C ALA A 110 8.92 -4.58 -9.96
N ALA A 111 7.59 -4.54 -10.04
CA ALA A 111 6.74 -4.12 -8.93
C ALA A 111 6.88 -5.08 -7.75
N ALA A 112 6.69 -6.39 -7.96
CA ALA A 112 6.82 -7.40 -6.90
C ALA A 112 8.21 -7.39 -6.22
N ALA A 113 9.29 -7.15 -6.98
CA ALA A 113 10.63 -7.03 -6.42
C ALA A 113 10.79 -5.79 -5.52
N GLY A 114 10.18 -4.66 -5.90
CA GLY A 114 10.17 -3.44 -5.10
C GLY A 114 9.44 -3.63 -3.78
N GLU A 115 8.21 -4.16 -3.82
CA GLU A 115 7.43 -4.44 -2.61
C GLU A 115 8.19 -5.38 -1.65
N ARG A 116 8.84 -6.42 -2.21
CA ARG A 116 9.67 -7.34 -1.42
C ARG A 116 10.81 -6.62 -0.70
N GLU A 117 11.56 -5.75 -1.37
CA GLU A 117 12.63 -4.96 -0.77
C GLU A 117 12.11 -4.08 0.37
N GLU A 118 10.95 -3.45 0.17
CA GLU A 118 10.34 -2.56 1.16
C GLU A 118 9.97 -3.31 2.44
N TRP A 119 9.25 -4.43 2.36
CA TRP A 119 8.81 -5.14 3.56
C TRP A 119 9.92 -5.97 4.22
N SER A 120 10.82 -6.59 3.41
CA SER A 120 11.84 -7.49 3.95
C SER A 120 13.05 -6.76 4.54
N GLU A 121 13.38 -5.59 4.01
CA GLU A 121 14.60 -4.87 4.34
C GLU A 121 14.33 -3.45 4.86
N LEU A 122 13.75 -2.58 4.02
CA LEU A 122 13.70 -1.15 4.30
C LEU A 122 12.84 -0.83 5.53
N TYR A 123 11.56 -1.17 5.53
CA TYR A 123 10.65 -0.80 6.62
C TYR A 123 10.92 -1.57 7.89
N THR A 124 11.50 -2.77 7.80
CA THR A 124 11.97 -3.53 8.96
C THR A 124 13.13 -2.79 9.65
N SER A 125 14.13 -2.33 8.88
CA SER A 125 15.27 -1.58 9.42
C SER A 125 14.86 -0.19 9.93
N PHE A 126 13.95 0.49 9.24
CA PHE A 126 13.44 1.80 9.65
C PHE A 126 12.59 1.72 10.92
N ALA A 127 11.82 0.66 11.10
CA ALA A 127 11.08 0.40 12.33
C ALA A 127 12.01 0.17 13.52
N GLN A 128 13.10 -0.55 13.32
CA GLN A 128 14.11 -0.75 14.36
C GLN A 128 14.76 0.58 14.74
N THR A 129 15.22 1.36 13.77
CA THR A 129 15.83 2.69 14.00
C THR A 129 14.88 3.60 14.78
N ALA A 130 13.61 3.66 14.38
CA ALA A 130 12.62 4.49 15.05
C ALA A 130 12.39 4.05 16.52
N ALA A 131 12.40 2.73 16.79
CA ALA A 131 12.27 2.21 18.15
C ALA A 131 13.50 2.57 19.00
N GLU A 132 14.71 2.40 18.48
CA GLU A 132 15.98 2.73 19.15
C GLU A 132 16.08 4.23 19.45
N GLU A 133 15.62 5.08 18.55
CA GLU A 133 15.56 6.53 18.72
C GLU A 133 14.37 6.97 19.60
N GLY A 134 13.55 6.05 20.11
CA GLY A 134 12.48 6.35 21.07
C GLY A 134 11.19 6.89 20.41
N PHE A 135 10.89 6.49 19.18
CA PHE A 135 9.67 6.81 18.44
C PHE A 135 8.81 5.56 18.18
N PRO A 136 8.22 4.94 19.21
CA PRO A 136 7.50 3.67 19.08
C PRO A 136 6.30 3.72 18.16
N GLU A 137 5.62 4.88 18.04
CA GLU A 137 4.48 5.07 17.13
C GLU A 137 4.92 5.07 15.66
N ILE A 138 6.09 5.65 15.36
CA ILE A 138 6.67 5.66 14.01
C ILE A 138 7.19 4.25 13.67
N ALA A 139 7.81 3.58 14.63
CA ALA A 139 8.21 2.18 14.47
C ALA A 139 7.01 1.26 14.19
N ALA A 140 5.87 1.50 14.86
CA ALA A 140 4.63 0.76 14.58
C ALA A 140 4.06 1.06 13.18
N LEU A 141 4.14 2.31 12.71
CA LEU A 141 3.75 2.68 11.36
C LEU A 141 4.56 1.88 10.33
N PHE A 142 5.89 1.92 10.37
CA PHE A 142 6.75 1.18 9.44
C PHE A 142 6.41 -0.31 9.43
N ARG A 143 6.24 -0.94 10.60
CA ARG A 143 5.84 -2.35 10.69
C ARG A 143 4.46 -2.65 10.09
N ASN A 144 3.52 -1.71 10.16
CA ASN A 144 2.18 -1.91 9.62
C ASN A 144 2.16 -1.70 8.10
N VAL A 145 2.87 -0.69 7.59
CA VAL A 145 3.04 -0.51 6.14
C VAL A 145 3.73 -1.74 5.55
N ALA A 146 4.83 -2.23 6.13
CA ALA A 146 5.49 -3.45 5.67
C ALA A 146 4.54 -4.66 5.48
N LYS A 147 3.49 -4.79 6.31
CA LYS A 147 2.49 -5.86 6.13
C LYS A 147 1.60 -5.65 4.91
N VAL A 148 1.38 -4.40 4.53
CA VAL A 148 0.63 -4.08 3.31
C VAL A 148 1.47 -4.42 2.08
N GLU A 149 2.78 -4.13 2.11
CA GLU A 149 3.68 -4.42 0.98
C GLU A 149 3.83 -5.93 0.73
N VAL A 150 3.73 -6.78 1.77
CA VAL A 150 3.58 -8.24 1.58
C VAL A 150 2.36 -8.57 0.71
N MET A 151 1.21 -7.93 0.96
CA MET A 151 -0.02 -8.17 0.20
C MET A 151 0.08 -7.62 -1.24
N HIS A 152 0.79 -6.50 -1.43
CA HIS A 152 1.06 -5.96 -2.76
C HIS A 152 1.94 -6.91 -3.57
N GLU A 153 3.03 -7.42 -2.99
CA GLU A 153 3.89 -8.42 -3.62
C GLU A 153 3.10 -9.67 -4.02
N GLU A 154 2.34 -10.27 -3.09
CA GLU A 154 1.53 -11.46 -3.36
C GLU A 154 0.54 -11.25 -4.52
N ARG A 155 -0.07 -10.08 -4.59
CA ARG A 155 -0.98 -9.69 -5.66
C ARG A 155 -0.27 -9.63 -7.01
N TYR A 156 0.89 -8.97 -7.08
CA TYR A 156 1.68 -8.87 -8.30
C TYR A 156 2.24 -10.21 -8.75
N MET A 157 2.74 -11.03 -7.83
CA MET A 157 3.22 -12.38 -8.12
C MET A 157 2.10 -13.28 -8.66
N THR A 158 0.90 -13.22 -8.09
CA THR A 158 -0.27 -13.96 -8.59
C THR A 158 -0.62 -13.57 -10.03
N LEU A 159 -0.56 -12.28 -10.36
CA LEU A 159 -0.85 -11.80 -11.72
C LEU A 159 0.25 -12.18 -12.69
N LEU A 160 1.50 -12.11 -12.25
CA LEU A 160 2.67 -12.51 -13.04
C LEU A 160 2.59 -14.01 -13.41
N GLU A 161 2.27 -14.87 -12.45
CA GLU A 161 2.08 -16.30 -12.67
C GLU A 161 0.99 -16.59 -13.71
N ARG A 162 -0.14 -15.89 -13.60
CA ARG A 162 -1.24 -16.03 -14.58
C ARG A 162 -0.85 -15.59 -15.98
N LEU A 163 -0.06 -14.53 -16.11
CA LEU A 163 0.48 -14.08 -17.38
C LEU A 163 1.45 -15.11 -17.97
N GLN A 164 2.37 -15.62 -17.15
CA GLN A 164 3.36 -16.60 -17.56
C GLN A 164 2.75 -17.94 -18.01
N SER A 165 1.69 -18.36 -17.29
CA SER A 165 0.97 -19.61 -17.62
C SER A 165 -0.11 -19.46 -18.71
N GLY A 166 -0.33 -18.23 -19.23
CA GLY A 166 -1.40 -17.98 -20.21
C GLY A 166 -2.82 -18.12 -19.64
N THR A 167 -2.98 -18.05 -18.33
CA THR A 167 -4.25 -18.30 -17.65
C THR A 167 -4.99 -17.03 -17.21
N VAL A 168 -4.61 -15.87 -17.71
CA VAL A 168 -5.30 -14.60 -17.41
C VAL A 168 -6.78 -14.67 -17.79
N PHE A 169 -7.11 -15.26 -18.96
CA PHE A 169 -8.45 -15.33 -19.51
C PHE A 169 -8.97 -16.78 -19.66
N SER A 170 -8.29 -17.76 -19.07
CA SER A 170 -8.68 -19.17 -19.15
C SER A 170 -8.38 -19.92 -17.88
N GLN A 171 -9.11 -21.05 -17.66
CA GLN A 171 -8.93 -21.97 -16.54
C GLN A 171 -9.22 -23.38 -17.01
N GLU A 172 -8.65 -24.37 -16.31
CA GLU A 172 -8.95 -25.78 -16.57
C GLU A 172 -10.40 -26.12 -16.25
N GLU A 173 -10.91 -25.59 -15.13
CA GLU A 173 -12.30 -25.73 -14.72
C GLU A 173 -13.12 -24.45 -14.98
N PRO A 174 -14.45 -24.57 -15.18
CA PRO A 174 -15.30 -23.40 -15.32
C PRO A 174 -15.29 -22.52 -14.08
N ILE A 175 -15.12 -21.21 -14.29
CA ILE A 175 -15.21 -20.21 -13.23
C ILE A 175 -16.12 -19.07 -13.67
N LYS A 176 -16.52 -18.21 -12.73
CA LYS A 176 -17.29 -17.01 -13.04
C LYS A 176 -16.36 -15.91 -13.53
N TRP A 177 -16.57 -15.48 -14.77
CA TRP A 177 -15.96 -14.32 -15.39
C TRP A 177 -16.90 -13.13 -15.29
N GLN A 178 -16.37 -11.96 -14.96
CA GLN A 178 -17.14 -10.72 -14.87
C GLN A 178 -16.57 -9.67 -15.84
N CYS A 179 -17.43 -9.05 -16.62
CA CYS A 179 -17.06 -7.89 -17.44
C CYS A 179 -16.92 -6.66 -16.53
N ARG A 180 -15.74 -6.07 -16.47
CA ARG A 180 -15.44 -4.87 -15.67
C ARG A 180 -16.22 -3.63 -16.13
N TYR A 181 -16.63 -3.60 -17.40
CA TYR A 181 -17.34 -2.44 -17.95
C TYR A 181 -18.84 -2.43 -17.61
N CYS A 182 -19.53 -3.57 -17.77
CA CYS A 182 -20.99 -3.60 -17.63
C CYS A 182 -21.49 -4.53 -16.51
N GLY A 183 -20.61 -5.24 -15.81
CA GLY A 183 -20.97 -6.15 -14.71
C GLY A 183 -21.52 -7.50 -15.17
N PHE A 184 -21.62 -7.79 -16.49
CA PHE A 184 -22.09 -9.09 -16.98
C PHE A 184 -21.24 -10.23 -16.41
N VAL A 185 -21.88 -11.29 -15.94
CA VAL A 185 -21.23 -12.47 -15.39
C VAL A 185 -21.65 -13.71 -16.14
N LEU A 186 -20.69 -14.58 -16.47
CA LEU A 186 -20.95 -15.91 -17.02
C LEU A 186 -19.99 -16.93 -16.39
N GLU A 187 -20.37 -18.19 -16.44
CA GLU A 187 -19.55 -19.31 -15.99
C GLU A 187 -19.02 -20.09 -17.20
N SER A 188 -17.70 -20.19 -17.33
CA SER A 188 -17.05 -20.91 -18.44
C SER A 188 -15.56 -21.16 -18.12
N LYS A 189 -14.91 -22.02 -18.91
CA LYS A 189 -13.45 -22.24 -18.82
C LYS A 189 -12.64 -21.03 -19.31
N SER A 190 -13.20 -20.21 -20.18
CA SER A 190 -12.51 -19.02 -20.74
C SER A 190 -13.43 -17.81 -20.78
N ALA A 191 -12.86 -16.65 -20.51
CA ALA A 191 -13.55 -15.38 -20.74
C ALA A 191 -13.92 -15.24 -22.22
N PRO A 192 -15.11 -14.75 -22.55
CA PRO A 192 -15.53 -14.60 -23.96
C PRO A 192 -14.67 -13.57 -24.68
N LYS A 193 -14.46 -13.75 -25.99
CA LYS A 193 -13.71 -12.80 -26.82
C LYS A 193 -14.36 -11.43 -26.88
N LYS A 194 -15.71 -11.37 -26.78
CA LYS A 194 -16.49 -10.14 -26.67
C LYS A 194 -17.61 -10.31 -25.67
N CYS A 195 -17.87 -9.28 -24.90
CA CYS A 195 -18.99 -9.26 -23.98
C CYS A 195 -20.32 -9.24 -24.76
N PRO A 196 -21.26 -10.19 -24.52
CA PRO A 196 -22.51 -10.26 -25.24
C PRO A 196 -23.48 -9.11 -24.93
N ILE A 197 -23.23 -8.36 -23.85
CA ILE A 197 -24.07 -7.23 -23.45
C ILE A 197 -23.55 -5.89 -24.01
N CYS A 198 -22.24 -5.59 -23.81
CA CYS A 198 -21.70 -4.27 -24.13
C CYS A 198 -20.69 -4.27 -25.29
N GLY A 199 -20.37 -5.43 -25.87
CA GLY A 199 -19.44 -5.56 -26.99
C GLY A 199 -17.96 -5.34 -26.67
N LYS A 200 -17.61 -5.03 -25.42
CA LYS A 200 -16.21 -4.88 -25.01
C LYS A 200 -15.43 -6.17 -25.19
N ASP A 201 -14.17 -6.05 -25.55
CA ASP A 201 -13.27 -7.17 -25.80
C ASP A 201 -12.93 -7.97 -24.51
N GLN A 202 -12.32 -9.15 -24.69
CA GLN A 202 -11.89 -10.06 -23.64
C GLN A 202 -11.01 -9.36 -22.58
N ALA A 203 -10.25 -8.34 -22.97
CA ALA A 203 -9.46 -7.48 -22.12
C ALA A 203 -10.20 -6.98 -20.86
N PHE A 204 -11.52 -6.74 -21.00
CA PHE A 204 -12.39 -6.24 -19.93
C PHE A 204 -12.92 -7.33 -18.98
N PHE A 205 -12.55 -8.59 -19.18
CA PHE A 205 -12.99 -9.64 -18.25
C PHE A 205 -11.98 -9.90 -17.14
N GLU A 206 -12.52 -10.20 -15.98
CA GLU A 206 -11.77 -10.65 -14.81
C GLU A 206 -12.46 -11.84 -14.16
N ARG A 207 -11.73 -12.59 -13.34
CA ARG A 207 -12.32 -13.58 -12.45
C ARG A 207 -13.20 -12.87 -11.44
N LYS A 208 -14.47 -13.28 -11.35
CA LYS A 208 -15.38 -12.67 -10.38
C LYS A 208 -14.87 -12.88 -8.96
N LYS A 209 -14.65 -11.78 -8.23
CA LYS A 209 -14.37 -11.81 -6.80
C LYS A 209 -15.68 -11.87 -6.01
N ASN A 210 -15.74 -12.68 -4.97
CA ASN A 210 -16.83 -12.64 -3.99
C ASN A 210 -16.39 -11.69 -2.86
N ASN A 211 -16.74 -10.43 -2.98
CA ASN A 211 -16.38 -9.39 -2.00
C ASN A 211 -17.49 -9.14 -0.97
N LEU A 212 -18.53 -10.02 -0.92
CA LEU A 212 -19.70 -9.89 -0.04
C LEU A 212 -19.83 -11.13 0.80
#